data_236966d4c1a9e135f4428191f354adcf
#
_entry.id   236966d4c1a9e135f4428191f354adcf
#
_cell.length_a   1.000
_cell.length_b   1.000
_cell.length_c   1.000
_cell.angle_alpha   90.00
_cell.angle_beta   90.00
_cell.angle_gamma   90.00
#
_symmetry.space_group_name_H-M   'P 1'
#
loop_
_entity.id
_entity.type
_entity.pdbx_description
1 polymer ?
#
loop_
_entity_poly.entity_id
_entity_poly.type
_entity_poly.pdbx_seq_one_letter_code
_entity_poly.pdbx_strand_id
1 'polypeptide(L)'
;VASVACSHFAPCIPTFYYKECPWLLAGFYSSADGNPIKVDSIQIGGVGAPADSMLVSSSRGVSEVYFPLRATHTSSSFYIRYTQKALVELTSLYDTISFDYEAIPYFASEDCGAMYRYRVQKCQATAHLIDSVVLVDSLITNANRESLRIYFRTQESGQK
;
A
#
# COMPACT_ATOMS: atom_id res chain seq x y z
N VAL A 1 -2.20 -1.87 15.41
CA VAL A 1 -3.55 -1.96 15.96
C VAL A 1 -4.60 -2.20 14.88
N ALA A 2 -4.31 -1.86 13.62
CA ALA A 2 -5.21 -2.18 12.50
C ALA A 2 -5.39 -3.70 12.30
N SER A 3 -4.39 -4.50 12.69
CA SER A 3 -4.47 -5.95 12.56
C SER A 3 -5.49 -6.61 13.49
N VAL A 4 -5.78 -5.99 14.63
CA VAL A 4 -6.71 -6.56 15.62
C VAL A 4 -8.15 -6.50 15.11
N ALA A 5 -8.53 -5.42 14.44
CA ALA A 5 -9.87 -5.28 13.89
C ALA A 5 -10.14 -6.25 12.74
N CYS A 6 -9.12 -6.60 11.99
CA CYS A 6 -9.25 -7.54 10.86
C CYS A 6 -9.35 -9.00 11.29
N SER A 7 -8.71 -9.36 12.39
CA SER A 7 -8.73 -10.76 12.87
C SER A 7 -10.10 -11.25 13.30
N HIS A 8 -10.99 -10.35 13.69
CA HIS A 8 -12.35 -10.69 14.07
C HIS A 8 -13.20 -11.17 12.90
N PHE A 9 -12.82 -10.86 11.68
CA PHE A 9 -13.58 -11.18 10.48
C PHE A 9 -12.98 -12.36 9.70
N ALA A 10 -11.84 -12.90 10.13
CA ALA A 10 -11.16 -13.99 9.45
C ALA A 10 -12.04 -15.20 9.16
N PRO A 11 -12.90 -15.68 10.09
CA PRO A 11 -13.78 -16.81 9.81
C PRO A 11 -14.90 -16.49 8.82
N CYS A 12 -15.11 -15.22 8.52
CA CYS A 12 -16.20 -14.75 7.68
C CYS A 12 -15.78 -14.56 6.22
N ILE A 13 -14.51 -14.77 5.91
CA ILE A 13 -13.96 -14.58 4.57
C ILE A 13 -13.79 -15.96 3.92
N PRO A 14 -14.61 -16.30 2.92
CA PRO A 14 -14.48 -17.60 2.27
C PRO A 14 -13.26 -17.64 1.37
N THR A 15 -12.29 -18.44 1.78
CA THR A 15 -11.29 -19.15 0.98
C THR A 15 -10.40 -18.42 -0.04
N PHE A 16 -9.36 -19.01 -0.38
CA PHE A 16 -8.24 -18.93 -1.36
C PHE A 16 -8.02 -17.65 -2.18
N TYR A 17 -9.05 -16.87 -2.53
CA TYR A 17 -8.93 -15.70 -3.38
C TYR A 17 -9.07 -14.38 -2.62
N TYR A 18 -9.28 -14.44 -1.31
CA TYR A 18 -9.55 -13.27 -0.48
C TYR A 18 -8.52 -13.15 0.63
N LYS A 19 -8.11 -11.94 0.90
CA LYS A 19 -7.31 -11.61 2.08
C LYS A 19 -8.23 -11.34 3.27
N GLU A 20 -7.68 -11.46 4.47
CA GLU A 20 -8.45 -11.29 5.71
C GLU A 20 -9.00 -9.88 5.88
N CYS A 21 -8.30 -8.87 5.34
CA CYS A 21 -8.66 -7.47 5.44
C CYS A 21 -8.77 -6.83 4.06
N PRO A 22 -9.67 -5.86 3.88
CA PRO A 22 -9.75 -5.09 2.64
C PRO A 22 -8.63 -4.04 2.59
N TRP A 23 -7.39 -4.48 2.47
CA TRP A 23 -6.23 -3.61 2.31
C TRP A 23 -5.96 -3.35 0.83
N LEU A 24 -5.52 -2.15 0.54
CA LEU A 24 -5.17 -1.74 -0.81
C LEU A 24 -3.83 -2.37 -1.19
N LEU A 25 -3.84 -3.24 -2.20
CA LEU A 25 -2.62 -3.87 -2.73
C LEU A 25 -2.01 -2.98 -3.80
N ALA A 26 -0.78 -2.57 -3.58
CA ALA A 26 0.02 -1.79 -4.52
C ALA A 26 1.19 -2.61 -5.04
N GLY A 27 1.33 -2.70 -6.35
CA GLY A 27 2.47 -3.32 -7.02
C GLY A 27 3.52 -2.28 -7.41
N PHE A 28 4.78 -2.70 -7.49
CA PHE A 28 5.92 -1.85 -7.83
C PHE A 28 6.35 -2.10 -9.27
N TYR A 29 6.54 -1.00 -10.00
CA TYR A 29 6.86 -1.01 -11.43
C TYR A 29 7.96 -0.01 -11.74
N SER A 30 8.68 -0.25 -12.81
CA SER A 30 9.66 0.71 -13.36
C SER A 30 8.95 1.73 -14.24
N SER A 31 9.23 3.00 -14.05
CA SER A 31 8.73 4.06 -14.94
C SER A 31 9.37 4.04 -16.31
N ALA A 32 10.54 3.42 -16.43
CA ALA A 32 11.29 3.39 -17.70
C ALA A 32 10.64 2.47 -18.74
N ASP A 33 10.20 1.27 -18.32
CA ASP A 33 9.67 0.25 -19.22
C ASP A 33 8.29 -0.30 -18.82
N GLY A 34 7.77 0.13 -17.67
CA GLY A 34 6.47 -0.32 -17.17
C GLY A 34 6.45 -1.75 -16.64
N ASN A 35 7.59 -2.39 -16.52
CA ASN A 35 7.69 -3.77 -16.02
C ASN A 35 7.68 -3.83 -14.49
N PRO A 36 7.18 -4.93 -13.90
CA PRO A 36 7.27 -5.14 -12.46
C PRO A 36 8.73 -5.16 -11.99
N ILE A 37 8.98 -4.54 -10.84
CA ILE A 37 10.32 -4.49 -10.24
C ILE A 37 10.28 -4.94 -8.78
N LYS A 38 11.45 -5.29 -8.28
CA LYS A 38 11.70 -5.51 -6.86
C LYS A 38 12.58 -4.39 -6.33
N VAL A 39 12.19 -3.82 -5.22
CA VAL A 39 12.92 -2.71 -4.59
C VAL A 39 13.59 -3.21 -3.32
N ASP A 40 14.88 -2.94 -3.21
CA ASP A 40 15.67 -3.27 -2.02
C ASP A 40 15.75 -2.07 -1.07
N SER A 41 15.97 -2.38 0.21
CA SER A 41 16.23 -1.37 1.24
C SER A 41 15.14 -0.30 1.33
N ILE A 42 13.90 -0.74 1.44
CA ILE A 42 12.72 0.11 1.53
C ILE A 42 12.05 -0.06 2.89
N GLN A 43 11.61 1.04 3.48
CA GLN A 43 10.77 1.07 4.67
C GLN A 43 9.45 1.77 4.35
N ILE A 44 8.35 1.16 4.72
CA ILE A 44 7.02 1.73 4.50
C ILE A 44 6.26 1.70 5.82
N GLY A 45 5.67 2.83 6.19
CA GLY A 45 4.87 2.93 7.41
C GLY A 45 3.83 4.02 7.31
N GLY A 46 2.90 4.03 8.26
CA GLY A 46 1.87 5.06 8.35
C GLY A 46 2.42 6.37 8.89
N VAL A 47 2.03 7.47 8.30
CA VAL A 47 2.38 8.81 8.82
C VAL A 47 1.67 9.02 10.15
N GLY A 48 2.45 9.36 11.19
CA GLY A 48 1.94 9.54 12.54
C GLY A 48 1.62 8.25 13.29
N ALA A 49 1.87 7.09 12.68
CA ALA A 49 1.69 5.81 13.35
C ALA A 49 2.86 5.52 14.30
N PRO A 50 2.65 4.72 15.35
CA PRO A 50 3.74 4.24 16.18
C PRO A 50 4.78 3.47 15.36
N ALA A 51 6.04 3.48 15.82
CA ALA A 51 7.15 2.84 15.11
C ALA A 51 6.97 1.33 14.90
N ASP A 52 6.18 0.68 15.76
CA ASP A 52 5.83 -0.74 15.64
C ASP A 52 4.75 -1.04 14.61
N SER A 53 4.16 0.00 14.00
CA SER A 53 3.14 -0.13 12.95
C SER A 53 3.73 -0.08 11.55
N MET A 54 4.97 -0.49 11.40
CA MET A 54 5.66 -0.49 10.11
C MET A 54 5.15 -1.62 9.22
N LEU A 55 4.78 -1.29 7.98
CA LEU A 55 4.28 -2.24 6.99
C LEU A 55 5.41 -3.04 6.34
N VAL A 56 6.51 -2.38 6.05
CA VAL A 56 7.72 -2.98 5.49
C VAL A 56 8.92 -2.39 6.22
N SER A 57 9.79 -3.26 6.75
CA SER A 57 10.95 -2.87 7.55
C SER A 57 12.24 -3.27 6.85
N SER A 58 12.85 -2.36 6.09
CA SER A 58 14.16 -2.53 5.44
C SER A 58 14.34 -3.86 4.70
N SER A 59 13.32 -4.32 4.03
CA SER A 59 13.31 -5.61 3.34
C SER A 59 13.99 -5.52 1.97
N ARG A 60 14.39 -6.68 1.46
CA ARG A 60 14.94 -6.83 0.12
C ARG A 60 13.93 -7.49 -0.82
N GLY A 61 13.98 -7.10 -2.08
CA GLY A 61 13.16 -7.69 -3.11
C GLY A 61 11.66 -7.47 -2.89
N VAL A 62 11.27 -6.31 -2.39
CA VAL A 62 9.87 -5.94 -2.18
C VAL A 62 9.25 -5.59 -3.53
N SER A 63 8.22 -6.32 -3.93
CA SER A 63 7.52 -6.12 -5.19
C SER A 63 6.10 -5.58 -5.01
N GLU A 64 5.58 -5.61 -3.80
CA GLU A 64 4.23 -5.15 -3.48
C GLU A 64 4.12 -4.80 -2.01
N VAL A 65 3.08 -4.03 -1.69
CA VAL A 65 2.74 -3.67 -0.30
C VAL A 65 1.23 -3.57 -0.16
N TYR A 66 0.74 -3.93 1.03
CA TYR A 66 -0.65 -3.75 1.40
C TYR A 66 -0.79 -2.52 2.29
N PHE A 67 -1.57 -1.54 1.83
CA PHE A 67 -1.88 -0.34 2.61
C PHE A 67 -3.19 -0.53 3.37
N PRO A 68 -3.17 -0.52 4.71
CA PRO A 68 -4.38 -0.63 5.50
C PRO A 68 -5.19 0.67 5.45
N LEU A 69 -6.47 0.56 5.13
CA LEU A 69 -7.42 1.64 5.21
C LEU A 69 -8.28 1.48 6.47
N ARG A 70 -8.78 2.58 7.00
CA ARG A 70 -9.51 2.58 8.27
C ARG A 70 -10.95 3.05 8.06
N ALA A 71 -11.90 2.29 8.60
CA ALA A 71 -13.32 2.62 8.50
C ALA A 71 -13.71 3.91 9.24
N THR A 72 -12.91 4.32 10.21
CA THR A 72 -13.15 5.54 11.01
C THR A 72 -12.52 6.79 10.42
N HIS A 73 -11.80 6.68 9.31
CA HIS A 73 -11.08 7.77 8.67
C HIS A 73 -11.51 7.93 7.22
N THR A 74 -11.38 9.13 6.70
CA THR A 74 -11.62 9.46 5.28
C THR A 74 -10.34 9.64 4.49
N SER A 75 -9.20 9.61 5.16
CA SER A 75 -7.88 9.73 4.53
C SER A 75 -6.83 8.97 5.32
N SER A 76 -5.82 8.50 4.63
CA SER A 76 -4.64 7.88 5.23
C SER A 76 -3.41 8.23 4.41
N SER A 77 -2.30 8.43 5.10
CA SER A 77 -1.02 8.75 4.47
C SER A 77 0.06 7.79 4.95
N PHE A 78 0.94 7.42 4.03
CA PHE A 78 2.03 6.50 4.31
C PHE A 78 3.32 7.10 3.78
N TYR A 79 4.42 6.88 4.50
CA TYR A 79 5.74 7.24 4.02
C TYR A 79 6.44 6.02 3.43
N ILE A 80 7.26 6.27 2.41
CA ILE A 80 8.14 5.30 1.80
C ILE A 80 9.56 5.87 1.92
N ARG A 81 10.37 5.27 2.77
CA ARG A 81 11.74 5.68 3.02
C ARG A 81 12.70 4.72 2.34
N TYR A 82 13.67 5.29 1.68
CA TYR A 82 14.70 4.55 0.97
C TYR A 82 15.94 4.49 1.86
N THR A 83 16.38 3.26 2.19
CA THR A 83 17.48 3.04 3.14
C THR A 83 18.76 2.56 2.47
N GLN A 84 18.80 2.53 1.15
CA GLN A 84 19.98 2.17 0.39
C GLN A 84 21.13 3.16 0.63
N LYS A 85 22.32 2.66 0.99
CA LYS A 85 23.45 3.49 1.39
C LYS A 85 23.84 4.55 0.36
N ALA A 86 23.76 4.21 -0.93
CA ALA A 86 24.05 5.16 -2.01
C ALA A 86 23.06 6.33 -2.07
N LEU A 87 21.87 6.17 -1.51
CA LEU A 87 20.83 7.18 -1.47
C LEU A 87 20.79 7.92 -0.12
N VAL A 88 21.39 7.36 0.92
CA VAL A 88 21.43 7.95 2.27
C VAL A 88 22.32 9.20 2.29
N GLU A 89 23.33 9.27 1.44
CA GLU A 89 24.16 10.49 1.31
C GLU A 89 23.36 11.67 0.71
N LEU A 90 22.26 11.39 0.05
CA LEU A 90 21.33 12.41 -0.46
C LEU A 90 20.24 12.78 0.56
N THR A 91 20.49 12.50 1.81
CA THR A 91 19.73 12.87 3.01
C THR A 91 18.20 12.78 2.93
N SER A 92 17.66 11.83 3.66
CA SER A 92 16.22 11.77 3.98
C SER A 92 15.28 11.80 2.78
N LEU A 93 15.68 11.14 1.66
CA LEU A 93 14.76 10.93 0.56
C LEU A 93 13.68 9.96 1.01
N TYR A 94 12.50 10.48 1.10
CA TYR A 94 11.30 9.69 1.29
C TYR A 94 10.20 10.22 0.40
N ASP A 95 9.31 9.35 0.04
CA ASP A 95 8.07 9.74 -0.61
C ASP A 95 6.91 9.53 0.34
N THR A 96 5.85 10.29 0.15
CA THR A 96 4.61 10.14 0.88
C THR A 96 3.51 9.86 -0.11
N ILE A 97 2.71 8.85 0.20
CA ILE A 97 1.52 8.51 -0.58
C ILE A 97 0.29 8.70 0.29
N SER A 98 -0.71 9.37 -0.24
CA SER A 98 -1.93 9.70 0.49
C SER A 98 -3.15 9.26 -0.29
N PHE A 99 -4.12 8.72 0.44
CA PHE A 99 -5.38 8.25 -0.10
C PHE A 99 -6.53 9.00 0.57
N ASP A 100 -7.45 9.50 -0.24
CA ASP A 100 -8.77 9.95 0.22
C ASP A 100 -9.78 8.89 -0.20
N TYR A 101 -10.60 8.45 0.74
CA TYR A 101 -11.51 7.34 0.51
C TYR A 101 -12.77 7.43 1.36
N GLU A 102 -13.73 6.63 0.97
CA GLU A 102 -15.00 6.46 1.69
C GLU A 102 -15.10 5.01 2.16
N ALA A 103 -15.43 4.82 3.43
CA ALA A 103 -15.73 3.49 3.96
C ALA A 103 -17.21 3.18 3.70
N ILE A 104 -17.47 2.08 3.02
CA ILE A 104 -18.81 1.65 2.65
C ILE A 104 -19.17 0.41 3.47
N PRO A 105 -20.09 0.51 4.43
CA PRO A 105 -20.53 -0.67 5.16
C PRO A 105 -21.40 -1.54 4.26
N TYR A 106 -21.29 -2.85 4.45
CA TYR A 106 -22.16 -3.80 3.81
C TYR A 106 -22.45 -4.98 4.74
N PHE A 107 -23.60 -5.60 4.56
CA PHE A 107 -23.97 -6.78 5.32
C PHE A 107 -23.36 -8.01 4.67
N ALA A 108 -22.45 -8.67 5.39
CA ALA A 108 -21.76 -9.85 4.89
C ALA A 108 -22.55 -11.13 5.09
N SER A 109 -23.02 -11.37 6.33
CA SER A 109 -23.85 -12.50 6.71
C SER A 109 -24.41 -12.30 8.12
N GLU A 110 -25.32 -13.16 8.54
CA GLU A 110 -25.83 -13.12 9.92
C GLU A 110 -24.74 -13.36 10.95
N ASP A 111 -23.81 -14.24 10.67
CA ASP A 111 -22.70 -14.56 11.58
C ASP A 111 -21.62 -13.48 11.60
N CYS A 112 -21.37 -12.85 10.47
CA CYS A 112 -20.29 -11.88 10.32
C CYS A 112 -20.73 -10.44 10.50
N GLY A 113 -22.02 -10.16 10.37
CA GLY A 113 -22.57 -8.82 10.51
C GLY A 113 -22.11 -7.87 9.40
N ALA A 114 -21.85 -6.61 9.78
CA ALA A 114 -21.40 -5.58 8.85
C ALA A 114 -19.91 -5.63 8.66
N MET A 115 -19.48 -5.52 7.44
CA MET A 115 -18.08 -5.35 7.02
C MET A 115 -17.94 -4.08 6.21
N TYR A 116 -16.71 -3.71 5.86
CA TYR A 116 -16.43 -2.48 5.11
C TYR A 116 -15.70 -2.79 3.82
N ARG A 117 -16.08 -2.03 2.78
CA ARG A 117 -15.31 -1.84 1.56
C ARG A 117 -14.87 -0.38 1.52
N TYR A 118 -13.86 -0.09 0.73
CA TYR A 118 -13.35 1.27 0.60
C TYR A 118 -13.39 1.69 -0.86
N ARG A 119 -13.92 2.87 -1.11
CA ARG A 119 -13.84 3.51 -2.42
C ARG A 119 -12.80 4.62 -2.36
N VAL A 120 -11.71 4.43 -3.06
CA VAL A 120 -10.65 5.43 -3.14
C VAL A 120 -11.08 6.51 -4.13
N GLN A 121 -11.19 7.73 -3.63
CA GLN A 121 -11.58 8.89 -4.43
C GLN A 121 -10.39 9.61 -5.01
N LYS A 122 -9.27 9.59 -4.29
CA LYS A 122 -8.05 10.29 -4.68
C LYS A 122 -6.83 9.58 -4.15
N CYS A 123 -5.80 9.51 -4.97
CA CYS A 123 -4.49 9.03 -4.58
C CYS A 123 -3.44 10.04 -5.04
N GLN A 124 -2.59 10.47 -4.13
CA GLN A 124 -1.52 11.41 -4.41
C GLN A 124 -0.21 10.88 -3.85
N ALA A 125 0.88 11.16 -4.54
CA ALA A 125 2.21 10.82 -4.09
C ALA A 125 3.16 11.98 -4.37
N THR A 126 4.16 12.14 -3.50
CA THR A 126 5.31 13.00 -3.81
C THR A 126 6.14 12.35 -4.93
N ALA A 127 6.97 13.12 -5.59
CA ALA A 127 7.66 12.68 -6.80
C ALA A 127 9.19 12.73 -6.64
N HIS A 128 9.71 12.12 -5.57
CA HIS A 128 11.17 12.00 -5.37
C HIS A 128 11.72 10.78 -6.13
N LEU A 129 11.50 9.57 -5.65
CA LEU A 129 11.79 8.34 -6.39
C LEU A 129 10.54 7.74 -7.05
N ILE A 130 9.36 8.08 -6.56
CA ILE A 130 8.12 7.76 -7.26
C ILE A 130 7.99 8.69 -8.47
N ASP A 131 7.81 8.12 -9.64
CA ASP A 131 7.52 8.87 -10.85
C ASP A 131 6.02 9.17 -10.95
N SER A 132 5.22 8.14 -10.79
CA SER A 132 3.76 8.26 -10.86
C SER A 132 3.07 7.12 -10.09
N VAL A 133 1.80 7.32 -9.81
CA VAL A 133 0.92 6.29 -9.26
C VAL A 133 -0.33 6.19 -10.11
N VAL A 134 -0.78 4.98 -10.36
CA VAL A 134 -1.98 4.70 -11.15
C VAL A 134 -2.93 3.85 -10.34
N LEU A 135 -4.12 4.35 -10.09
CA LEU A 135 -5.19 3.61 -9.44
C LEU A 135 -5.89 2.73 -10.48
N VAL A 136 -5.67 1.43 -10.38
CA VAL A 136 -6.22 0.44 -11.31
C VAL A 136 -7.66 0.09 -10.94
N ASP A 137 -7.95 -0.01 -9.64
CA ASP A 137 -9.27 -0.30 -9.12
C ASP A 137 -9.54 0.58 -7.90
N SER A 138 -10.57 1.39 -7.98
CA SER A 138 -10.95 2.31 -6.92
C SER A 138 -11.74 1.66 -5.79
N LEU A 139 -12.32 0.48 -6.04
CA LEU A 139 -13.09 -0.24 -5.03
C LEU A 139 -12.18 -1.28 -4.35
N ILE A 140 -11.87 -1.03 -3.09
CA ILE A 140 -11.01 -1.90 -2.30
C ILE A 140 -11.89 -2.84 -1.50
N THR A 141 -11.77 -4.12 -1.80
CA THR A 141 -12.47 -5.20 -1.12
C THR A 141 -11.44 -6.16 -0.52
N ASN A 142 -11.90 -7.25 0.06
CA ASN A 142 -11.03 -8.33 0.52
C ASN A 142 -10.52 -9.24 -0.62
N ALA A 143 -10.86 -8.95 -1.88
CA ALA A 143 -10.28 -9.65 -3.01
C ALA A 143 -8.78 -9.37 -3.12
N ASN A 144 -7.99 -10.43 -3.31
CA ASN A 144 -6.54 -10.31 -3.41
C ASN A 144 -6.13 -9.97 -4.84
N ARG A 145 -6.30 -8.70 -5.21
CA ARG A 145 -5.90 -8.19 -6.52
C ARG A 145 -5.28 -6.81 -6.40
N GLU A 146 -4.41 -6.50 -7.33
CA GLU A 146 -3.73 -5.22 -7.39
C GLU A 146 -4.72 -4.10 -7.69
N SER A 147 -4.68 -3.06 -6.86
CA SER A 147 -5.54 -1.89 -6.99
C SER A 147 -4.76 -0.62 -7.33
N LEU A 148 -3.47 -0.61 -7.05
CA LEU A 148 -2.60 0.54 -7.29
C LEU A 148 -1.29 0.07 -7.92
N ARG A 149 -0.76 0.85 -8.84
CA ARG A 149 0.58 0.68 -9.39
C ARG A 149 1.42 1.89 -9.03
N ILE A 150 2.57 1.62 -8.42
CA ILE A 150 3.56 2.64 -8.09
C ILE A 150 4.72 2.50 -9.05
N TYR A 151 4.93 3.53 -9.86
CA TYR A 151 6.03 3.57 -10.83
C TYR A 151 7.19 4.32 -10.21
N PHE A 152 8.30 3.62 -10.02
CA PHE A 152 9.53 4.19 -9.49
C PHE A 152 10.47 4.61 -10.62
N ARG A 153 11.19 5.70 -10.40
CA ARG A 153 12.28 6.11 -11.27
C ARG A 153 13.43 5.15 -11.09
N THR A 154 13.71 4.38 -12.12
CA THR A 154 14.84 3.47 -12.14
C THR A 154 15.99 4.11 -12.89
N GLN A 155 17.21 3.95 -12.38
CA GLN A 155 18.39 4.31 -13.15
C GLN A 155 18.52 3.29 -14.28
N GLU A 156 18.74 3.77 -15.49
CA GLU A 156 19.07 2.90 -16.59
C GLU A 156 20.37 2.17 -16.27
N SER A 157 20.25 0.89 -15.91
CA SER A 157 21.41 0.04 -15.71
C SER A 157 22.01 -0.23 -17.09
N GLY A 158 23.16 0.33 -17.35
CA GLY A 158 23.92 -0.03 -18.52
C GLY A 158 24.39 1.12 -19.41
N GLN A 159 24.23 2.31 -18.96
CA GLN A 159 24.88 3.43 -19.61
C GLN A 159 26.31 3.57 -19.07
N LYS A 160 27.19 2.99 -19.82
CA LYS A 160 28.60 3.36 -19.71
C LYS A 160 28.95 4.32 -20.81
#